data_fde452a29263b39ce355c2969254f69d
#
_entry.id   fde452a29263b39ce355c2969254f69d
#
_cell.length_a   1.000
_cell.length_b   1.000
_cell.length_c   1.000
_cell.angle_alpha   90.00
_cell.angle_beta   90.00
_cell.angle_gamma   90.00
#
_symmetry.space_group_name_H-M   'P 1'
#
loop_
_entity.id
_entity.type
_entity.pdbx_description
1 polymer ?
#
loop_
_entity_poly.entity_id
_entity_poly.type
_entity_poly.pdbx_seq_one_letter_code
_entity_poly.pdbx_strand_id
1 'polypeptide(L)'
;MNKRFLTIAAALSMGVALTACSGGGDEGKKGGSSVANADKPLVWYNRQPSNSSTGEIDMDALNFNKDTYYVGFDANQGAELQGQMIKDYIEKNIDTLDRNGDGVIGYVLAIGDVGHNDSIARTRGVRKALGTAVEKDGEIVSDPAGINNDGKSKSVQDGSLEINGKTYTVRELASQEMKNSSGATWDAATAGNTIGTWTASFGDEVDVVASNNDGMGMSMFNAWSKENKVPTFGYDANSDAVAAIAEGYGGTISQHADVQAYLTLRVLRNALDGVDIDTGIGTKDDAGNVLTDDVYTYNKDQRSYYALNVAVTADNYKDFLDSTVTYAPVSNQLGEKDHAKKSVWLNIYNASDNFLSSTYQPLLEKYDDLLNLDVEYIGGDGQTESNITNRLGNPDKYDAFAINMVKTDNAASYTGILK
;
A
#
# COMPACT_ATOMS: atom_id res chain seq x y z
N MET A 1 -11.67 -61.17 4.99
CA MET A 1 -10.29 -61.71 5.07
C MET A 1 -9.39 -60.61 5.57
N ASN A 2 -8.79 -60.90 6.71
CA ASN A 2 -7.83 -60.05 7.45
C ASN A 2 -6.57 -59.71 6.65
N LYS A 3 -5.95 -58.53 6.89
CA LYS A 3 -4.62 -58.44 7.49
C LYS A 3 -4.25 -57.01 7.86
N ARG A 4 -3.98 -56.84 9.13
CA ARG A 4 -3.22 -55.78 9.83
C ARG A 4 -1.75 -55.89 9.48
N PHE A 5 -1.01 -54.75 9.60
CA PHE A 5 0.39 -54.64 10.09
C PHE A 5 0.66 -53.13 10.16
N LEU A 6 0.91 -52.60 11.23
CA LEU A 6 1.83 -52.61 12.39
C LEU A 6 2.88 -51.48 12.26
N THR A 7 2.85 -50.65 13.22
CA THR A 7 3.71 -49.53 13.62
C THR A 7 5.17 -49.96 13.84
N ILE A 8 6.14 -49.11 13.52
CA ILE A 8 7.42 -49.08 14.27
C ILE A 8 7.84 -47.61 14.43
N ALA A 9 7.89 -47.15 15.68
CA ALA A 9 8.62 -45.99 16.14
C ALA A 9 10.06 -46.38 16.44
N ALA A 10 11.01 -45.55 16.05
CA ALA A 10 12.39 -45.67 16.54
C ALA A 10 12.86 -44.27 17.00
N ALA A 11 12.93 -44.14 18.31
CA ALA A 11 13.65 -43.07 18.98
C ALA A 11 15.14 -43.40 19.02
N LEU A 12 15.99 -42.49 18.60
CA LEU A 12 17.42 -42.52 18.90
C LEU A 12 17.80 -41.28 19.70
N SER A 13 18.03 -41.51 20.99
CA SER A 13 18.71 -40.59 21.89
C SER A 13 20.23 -40.80 21.73
N MET A 14 20.99 -39.75 21.43
CA MET A 14 22.43 -39.73 21.66
C MET A 14 22.76 -38.60 22.62
N GLY A 15 23.12 -38.97 23.82
CA GLY A 15 23.78 -38.13 24.78
C GLY A 15 25.23 -37.86 24.39
N VAL A 16 25.71 -36.68 24.58
CA VAL A 16 27.14 -36.35 24.56
C VAL A 16 27.55 -35.81 25.93
N ALA A 17 28.58 -36.45 26.43
CA ALA A 17 29.14 -36.24 27.74
C ALA A 17 29.89 -34.90 27.86
N LEU A 18 29.73 -34.28 29.02
CA LEU A 18 30.58 -33.20 29.52
C LEU A 18 31.96 -33.72 29.90
N THR A 19 33.01 -33.16 29.33
CA THR A 19 34.34 -33.19 29.92
C THR A 19 34.69 -31.77 30.39
N ALA A 20 34.79 -31.63 31.68
CA ALA A 20 35.38 -30.48 32.33
C ALA A 20 36.91 -30.55 32.27
N CYS A 21 37.54 -29.48 31.83
CA CYS A 21 38.93 -29.21 32.16
C CYS A 21 39.04 -27.80 32.73
N SER A 22 39.46 -27.71 33.94
CA SER A 22 39.81 -26.53 34.70
C SER A 22 41.19 -25.99 34.28
N GLY A 23 41.34 -24.67 34.26
CA GLY A 23 42.67 -24.05 34.40
C GLY A 23 42.83 -22.67 33.78
N GLY A 24 42.98 -21.63 34.60
CA GLY A 24 43.74 -20.44 34.28
C GLY A 24 42.91 -19.20 33.96
N GLY A 25 42.91 -18.26 34.91
CA GLY A 25 42.21 -17.00 34.80
C GLY A 25 42.80 -16.08 33.73
N ASP A 26 41.89 -15.30 33.14
CA ASP A 26 42.19 -13.97 32.69
C ASP A 26 40.92 -13.09 32.86
N GLU A 27 41.17 -11.88 33.36
CA GLU A 27 40.10 -10.95 33.69
C GLU A 27 39.47 -10.34 32.47
N GLY A 28 38.15 -10.30 32.50
CA GLY A 28 37.40 -9.18 32.00
C GLY A 28 37.19 -9.04 30.52
N LYS A 29 36.16 -9.64 29.99
CA LYS A 29 35.16 -8.98 29.14
C LYS A 29 33.84 -9.67 29.41
N LYS A 30 32.96 -9.00 30.16
CA LYS A 30 31.54 -9.30 30.14
C LYS A 30 31.10 -9.18 28.68
N GLY A 31 30.95 -10.30 28.01
CA GLY A 31 30.19 -10.39 26.78
C GLY A 31 28.75 -10.09 27.16
N GLY A 32 28.36 -8.84 27.14
CA GLY A 32 26.98 -8.47 26.99
C GLY A 32 26.55 -9.04 25.64
N SER A 33 25.66 -10.03 25.63
CA SER A 33 24.88 -10.30 24.46
C SER A 33 24.14 -9.00 24.15
N SER A 34 24.57 -8.33 23.09
CA SER A 34 23.93 -7.10 22.65
C SER A 34 22.52 -7.45 22.18
N VAL A 35 21.52 -7.06 22.93
CA VAL A 35 20.17 -6.83 22.42
C VAL A 35 20.22 -5.56 21.56
N ALA A 36 21.14 -5.56 20.58
CA ALA A 36 21.69 -4.34 20.02
C ALA A 36 20.71 -3.53 19.20
N ASN A 37 19.63 -4.16 18.70
CA ASN A 37 18.72 -3.50 17.76
C ASN A 37 17.29 -3.36 18.30
N ALA A 38 16.96 -4.09 19.37
CA ALA A 38 15.59 -4.07 19.94
C ALA A 38 15.16 -2.69 20.46
N ASP A 39 16.10 -1.83 20.81
CA ASP A 39 15.84 -0.46 21.31
C ASP A 39 15.99 0.63 20.23
N LYS A 40 16.35 0.28 19.00
CA LYS A 40 16.51 1.24 17.91
C LYS A 40 15.16 1.68 17.37
N PRO A 41 15.01 2.95 16.96
CA PRO A 41 13.78 3.45 16.33
C PRO A 41 13.40 2.62 15.10
N LEU A 42 12.10 2.34 15.00
CA LEU A 42 11.50 1.59 13.89
C LEU A 42 10.26 2.32 13.39
N VAL A 43 10.19 2.56 12.10
CA VAL A 43 8.97 3.00 11.44
C VAL A 43 8.51 1.94 10.45
N TRP A 44 7.33 1.40 10.68
CA TRP A 44 6.58 0.70 9.65
C TRP A 44 6.01 1.75 8.71
N TYR A 45 6.31 1.70 7.43
CA TYR A 45 5.88 2.76 6.54
C TYR A 45 5.09 2.22 5.34
N ASN A 46 4.24 3.06 4.76
CA ASN A 46 3.33 2.81 3.66
C ASN A 46 2.30 1.70 3.98
N ARG A 47 2.72 0.46 4.20
CA ARG A 47 1.83 -0.65 4.54
C ARG A 47 1.68 -0.81 6.05
N GLN A 48 0.43 -0.73 6.51
CA GLN A 48 0.10 -0.89 7.93
C GLN A 48 0.34 -2.35 8.36
N PRO A 49 1.12 -2.58 9.44
CA PRO A 49 1.11 -3.88 10.10
C PRO A 49 -0.30 -4.23 10.52
N SER A 50 -0.83 -5.36 10.07
CA SER A 50 -2.24 -5.70 10.26
C SER A 50 -2.41 -7.18 10.55
N ASN A 51 -3.43 -7.48 11.33
CA ASN A 51 -3.87 -8.86 11.53
C ASN A 51 -4.53 -9.37 10.24
N SER A 52 -4.07 -10.50 9.72
CA SER A 52 -4.56 -11.08 8.47
C SER A 52 -6.06 -11.47 8.50
N SER A 53 -6.60 -11.73 9.68
CA SER A 53 -7.99 -12.16 9.84
C SER A 53 -8.96 -11.00 9.98
N THR A 54 -8.55 -9.90 10.68
CA THR A 54 -9.42 -8.76 10.99
C THR A 54 -9.12 -7.53 10.14
N GLY A 55 -7.91 -7.42 9.57
CA GLY A 55 -7.42 -6.21 8.89
C GLY A 55 -7.08 -5.06 9.86
N GLU A 56 -7.27 -5.26 11.17
CA GLU A 56 -6.94 -4.26 12.17
C GLU A 56 -5.42 -4.14 12.36
N ILE A 57 -4.99 -2.97 12.83
CA ILE A 57 -3.57 -2.72 13.09
C ILE A 57 -3.00 -3.73 14.09
N ASP A 58 -1.82 -4.27 13.79
CA ASP A 58 -1.09 -5.17 14.68
C ASP A 58 -0.37 -4.36 15.76
N MET A 59 -0.98 -4.28 16.93
CA MET A 59 -0.40 -3.56 18.08
C MET A 59 0.85 -4.23 18.63
N ASP A 60 1.06 -5.53 18.44
CA ASP A 60 2.30 -6.21 18.84
C ASP A 60 3.47 -5.75 17.98
N ALA A 61 3.24 -5.51 16.69
CA ALA A 61 4.22 -4.90 15.80
C ALA A 61 4.58 -3.47 16.20
N LEU A 62 3.61 -2.67 16.67
CA LEU A 62 3.84 -1.30 17.14
C LEU A 62 4.42 -1.25 18.57
N ASN A 63 4.23 -2.29 19.35
CA ASN A 63 4.79 -2.42 20.68
C ASN A 63 6.17 -3.10 20.70
N PHE A 64 6.83 -3.22 19.53
CA PHE A 64 8.18 -3.77 19.45
C PHE A 64 9.16 -3.06 20.40
N ASN A 65 9.14 -1.72 20.40
CA ASN A 65 9.79 -0.89 21.41
C ASN A 65 9.06 0.45 21.56
N LYS A 66 9.55 1.31 22.46
CA LYS A 66 8.92 2.62 22.74
C LYS A 66 9.00 3.61 21.56
N ASP A 67 9.96 3.43 20.67
CA ASP A 67 10.24 4.27 19.50
C ASP A 67 9.83 3.55 18.19
N THR A 68 8.77 2.75 18.25
CA THR A 68 8.17 2.11 17.09
C THR A 68 6.90 2.84 16.68
N TYR A 69 6.78 3.20 15.39
CA TYR A 69 5.68 3.98 14.83
C TYR A 69 5.19 3.37 13.52
N TYR A 70 4.00 3.77 13.10
CA TYR A 70 3.52 3.57 11.74
C TYR A 70 3.34 4.92 11.05
N VAL A 71 3.74 4.99 9.79
CA VAL A 71 3.50 6.12 8.90
C VAL A 71 2.99 5.60 7.57
N GLY A 72 1.77 5.97 7.22
CA GLY A 72 1.15 5.52 5.98
C GLY A 72 -0.15 6.24 5.69
N PHE A 73 -1.14 5.52 5.22
CA PHE A 73 -2.47 6.04 4.89
C PHE A 73 -3.55 5.06 5.38
N ASP A 74 -4.80 5.52 5.44
CA ASP A 74 -5.94 4.65 5.70
C ASP A 74 -6.43 4.03 4.38
N ALA A 75 -6.13 2.75 4.18
CA ALA A 75 -6.50 2.01 2.98
C ALA A 75 -8.02 1.91 2.78
N ASN A 76 -8.80 1.83 3.87
CA ASN A 76 -10.25 1.75 3.79
C ASN A 76 -10.86 3.09 3.38
N GLN A 77 -10.38 4.19 3.97
CA GLN A 77 -10.82 5.55 3.63
C GLN A 77 -10.49 5.87 2.15
N GLY A 78 -9.29 5.53 1.68
CA GLY A 78 -8.92 5.72 0.29
C GLY A 78 -9.73 4.85 -0.68
N ALA A 79 -10.05 3.62 -0.28
CA ALA A 79 -10.90 2.72 -1.05
C ALA A 79 -12.35 3.22 -1.17
N GLU A 80 -12.89 3.77 -0.08
CA GLU A 80 -14.22 4.41 -0.11
C GLU A 80 -14.24 5.63 -1.02
N LEU A 81 -13.18 6.46 -0.98
CA LEU A 81 -13.02 7.59 -1.90
C LEU A 81 -12.94 7.15 -3.36
N GLN A 82 -12.21 6.08 -3.69
CA GLN A 82 -12.15 5.57 -5.05
C GLN A 82 -13.52 5.12 -5.55
N GLY A 83 -14.23 4.36 -4.74
CA GLY A 83 -15.58 3.92 -5.07
C GLY A 83 -16.55 5.09 -5.26
N GLN A 84 -16.49 6.08 -4.36
CA GLN A 84 -17.34 7.28 -4.45
C GLN A 84 -17.00 8.13 -5.68
N MET A 85 -15.71 8.32 -5.98
CA MET A 85 -15.25 9.04 -7.18
C MET A 85 -15.80 8.42 -8.47
N ILE A 86 -15.78 7.10 -8.58
CA ILE A 86 -16.35 6.37 -9.73
C ILE A 86 -17.86 6.59 -9.81
N LYS A 87 -18.56 6.45 -8.69
CA LYS A 87 -20.00 6.66 -8.60
C LYS A 87 -20.40 8.07 -9.01
N ASP A 88 -19.73 9.09 -8.45
CA ASP A 88 -19.98 10.50 -8.78
C ASP A 88 -19.75 10.79 -10.27
N TYR A 89 -18.74 10.17 -10.87
CA TYR A 89 -18.48 10.30 -12.29
C TYR A 89 -19.61 9.69 -13.12
N ILE A 90 -20.11 8.49 -12.75
CA ILE A 90 -21.24 7.84 -13.41
C ILE A 90 -22.48 8.74 -13.33
N GLU A 91 -22.79 9.25 -12.14
CA GLU A 91 -23.95 10.14 -11.93
C GLU A 91 -23.88 11.42 -12.75
N LYS A 92 -22.69 12.04 -12.81
CA LYS A 92 -22.46 13.29 -13.56
C LYS A 92 -22.53 13.10 -15.07
N ASN A 93 -22.15 11.94 -15.60
CA ASN A 93 -21.97 11.70 -17.03
C ASN A 93 -22.96 10.67 -17.63
N ILE A 94 -24.02 10.34 -16.92
CA ILE A 94 -24.92 9.23 -17.27
C ILE A 94 -25.50 9.32 -18.68
N ASP A 95 -25.78 10.53 -19.18
CA ASP A 95 -26.37 10.76 -20.49
C ASP A 95 -25.50 10.29 -21.67
N THR A 96 -24.18 10.14 -21.44
CA THR A 96 -23.20 9.73 -22.45
C THR A 96 -22.46 8.44 -22.09
N LEU A 97 -22.61 7.98 -20.84
CA LEU A 97 -21.84 6.86 -20.31
C LEU A 97 -22.45 5.52 -20.70
N ASP A 98 -23.78 5.37 -20.63
CA ASP A 98 -24.52 4.19 -21.13
C ASP A 98 -24.43 4.15 -22.66
N ARG A 99 -23.33 3.60 -23.16
CA ARG A 99 -22.89 3.74 -24.57
C ARG A 99 -23.75 2.94 -25.55
N ASN A 100 -24.28 1.82 -25.10
CA ASN A 100 -25.17 0.96 -25.91
C ASN A 100 -26.67 1.27 -25.67
N GLY A 101 -26.99 2.09 -24.65
CA GLY A 101 -28.32 2.55 -24.33
C GLY A 101 -29.24 1.49 -23.72
N ASP A 102 -28.66 0.46 -23.12
CA ASP A 102 -29.43 -0.69 -22.56
C ASP A 102 -29.88 -0.47 -21.10
N GLY A 103 -29.47 0.61 -20.47
CA GLY A 103 -29.79 0.93 -19.07
C GLY A 103 -28.93 0.19 -18.06
N VAL A 104 -27.85 -0.45 -18.52
CA VAL A 104 -26.85 -1.12 -17.68
C VAL A 104 -25.53 -0.37 -17.81
N ILE A 105 -24.94 -0.02 -16.68
CA ILE A 105 -23.58 0.53 -16.61
C ILE A 105 -22.63 -0.64 -16.33
N GLY A 106 -21.96 -1.08 -17.38
CA GLY A 106 -21.00 -2.18 -17.30
C GLY A 106 -19.61 -1.71 -16.93
N TYR A 107 -18.99 -2.33 -15.94
CA TYR A 107 -17.59 -2.04 -15.60
C TYR A 107 -16.74 -3.30 -15.54
N VAL A 108 -15.42 -3.10 -15.73
CA VAL A 108 -14.39 -4.12 -15.53
C VAL A 108 -13.43 -3.67 -14.45
N LEU A 109 -12.85 -4.62 -13.70
CA LEU A 109 -12.00 -4.32 -12.54
C LEU A 109 -10.66 -5.05 -12.59
N ALA A 110 -9.58 -4.28 -12.64
CA ALA A 110 -8.21 -4.79 -12.50
C ALA A 110 -7.84 -4.90 -11.01
N ILE A 111 -7.66 -6.11 -10.53
CA ILE A 111 -7.26 -6.41 -9.15
C ILE A 111 -5.74 -6.57 -9.10
N GLY A 112 -5.07 -5.89 -8.16
CA GLY A 112 -3.62 -5.93 -8.04
C GLY A 112 -3.12 -7.29 -7.55
N ASP A 113 -3.47 -7.63 -6.31
CA ASP A 113 -3.10 -8.89 -5.64
C ASP A 113 -4.24 -9.29 -4.69
N VAL A 114 -4.83 -10.44 -4.91
CA VAL A 114 -5.97 -10.94 -4.10
C VAL A 114 -5.63 -11.22 -2.64
N GLY A 115 -4.35 -11.32 -2.32
CA GLY A 115 -3.86 -11.49 -0.95
C GLY A 115 -3.36 -10.22 -0.27
N HIS A 116 -3.42 -9.06 -0.97
CA HIS A 116 -2.88 -7.80 -0.47
C HIS A 116 -3.98 -6.93 0.15
N ASN A 117 -3.78 -6.42 1.37
CA ASN A 117 -4.80 -5.66 2.10
C ASN A 117 -5.35 -4.45 1.33
N ASP A 118 -4.49 -3.66 0.67
CA ASP A 118 -4.92 -2.50 -0.11
C ASP A 118 -5.75 -2.92 -1.33
N SER A 119 -5.35 -4.00 -2.01
CA SER A 119 -6.10 -4.54 -3.14
C SER A 119 -7.48 -5.03 -2.71
N ILE A 120 -7.54 -5.71 -1.56
CA ILE A 120 -8.77 -6.16 -0.91
C ILE A 120 -9.67 -4.95 -0.59
N ALA A 121 -9.11 -3.92 0.05
CA ALA A 121 -9.83 -2.72 0.42
C ALA A 121 -10.37 -1.99 -0.83
N ARG A 122 -9.50 -1.72 -1.84
CA ARG A 122 -9.85 -1.01 -3.08
C ARG A 122 -10.91 -1.76 -3.89
N THR A 123 -10.78 -3.08 -4.04
CA THR A 123 -11.79 -3.92 -4.70
C THR A 123 -13.14 -3.85 -3.98
N ARG A 124 -13.12 -3.96 -2.64
CA ARG A 124 -14.32 -3.84 -1.80
C ARG A 124 -14.95 -2.47 -1.90
N GLY A 125 -14.13 -1.40 -1.85
CA GLY A 125 -14.60 -0.02 -1.93
C GLY A 125 -15.35 0.28 -3.23
N VAL A 126 -14.81 -0.14 -4.37
CA VAL A 126 -15.47 -0.01 -5.68
C VAL A 126 -16.79 -0.80 -5.71
N ARG A 127 -16.79 -2.07 -5.34
CA ARG A 127 -17.99 -2.92 -5.35
C ARG A 127 -19.06 -2.40 -4.40
N LYS A 128 -18.67 -1.90 -3.20
CA LYS A 128 -19.59 -1.31 -2.23
C LYS A 128 -20.28 -0.06 -2.79
N ALA A 129 -19.51 0.86 -3.33
CA ALA A 129 -20.03 2.14 -3.84
C ALA A 129 -20.97 1.93 -5.04
N LEU A 130 -20.69 0.94 -5.88
CA LEU A 130 -21.45 0.60 -7.05
C LEU A 130 -22.60 -0.40 -6.78
N GLY A 131 -22.76 -0.85 -5.54
CA GLY A 131 -23.80 -1.80 -5.14
C GLY A 131 -23.60 -3.22 -5.65
N THR A 132 -22.42 -3.53 -6.19
CA THR A 132 -22.10 -4.85 -6.76
C THR A 132 -21.44 -5.80 -5.75
N ALA A 133 -21.18 -5.35 -4.53
CA ALA A 133 -20.76 -6.20 -3.44
C ALA A 133 -21.87 -7.15 -2.99
N VAL A 134 -21.54 -8.41 -2.74
CA VAL A 134 -22.50 -9.35 -2.13
C VAL A 134 -22.50 -9.13 -0.62
N GLU A 135 -23.69 -8.94 -0.07
CA GLU A 135 -23.90 -8.83 1.38
C GLU A 135 -24.46 -10.15 1.92
N LYS A 136 -23.95 -10.55 3.07
CA LYS A 136 -24.47 -11.66 3.86
C LYS A 136 -24.60 -11.22 5.31
N ASP A 137 -25.79 -11.37 5.85
CA ASP A 137 -26.09 -11.02 7.25
C ASP A 137 -25.80 -9.54 7.59
N GLY A 138 -25.88 -8.65 6.59
CA GLY A 138 -25.57 -7.21 6.72
C GLY A 138 -24.09 -6.85 6.62
N GLU A 139 -23.23 -7.82 6.38
CA GLU A 139 -21.80 -7.61 6.12
C GLU A 139 -21.45 -7.87 4.66
N ILE A 140 -20.56 -7.04 4.11
CA ILE A 140 -20.06 -7.20 2.76
C ILE A 140 -19.09 -8.38 2.73
N VAL A 141 -19.49 -9.44 2.04
CA VAL A 141 -18.68 -10.65 1.83
C VAL A 141 -18.05 -10.72 0.45
N SER A 142 -17.87 -9.56 -0.20
CA SER A 142 -17.12 -9.52 -1.45
C SER A 142 -15.69 -9.99 -1.19
N ASP A 143 -15.51 -11.29 -1.42
CA ASP A 143 -14.20 -11.90 -1.37
C ASP A 143 -13.33 -11.29 -2.48
N PRO A 144 -12.17 -10.70 -2.18
CA PRO A 144 -11.21 -10.23 -3.19
C PRO A 144 -10.66 -11.40 -4.02
N ALA A 145 -10.67 -12.62 -3.50
CA ALA A 145 -10.45 -13.83 -4.29
C ALA A 145 -11.64 -14.19 -5.19
N GLY A 146 -12.76 -13.50 -5.05
CA GLY A 146 -13.93 -13.62 -5.88
C GLY A 146 -13.77 -12.96 -7.24
N ILE A 147 -12.77 -13.39 -8.01
CA ILE A 147 -12.55 -12.98 -9.39
C ILE A 147 -13.79 -13.31 -10.23
N ASN A 148 -14.23 -12.35 -11.02
CA ASN A 148 -15.37 -12.48 -11.91
C ASN A 148 -14.89 -12.55 -13.37
N ASN A 149 -14.47 -13.72 -13.82
CA ASN A 149 -13.91 -13.89 -15.16
C ASN A 149 -14.96 -13.92 -16.28
N ASP A 150 -16.22 -14.21 -15.95
CA ASP A 150 -17.27 -14.50 -16.96
C ASP A 150 -18.62 -13.86 -16.63
N GLY A 151 -18.67 -12.88 -15.73
CA GLY A 151 -19.91 -12.24 -15.29
C GLY A 151 -20.81 -13.12 -14.40
N LYS A 152 -20.32 -14.27 -13.92
CA LYS A 152 -21.10 -15.26 -13.17
C LYS A 152 -20.58 -15.58 -11.78
N SER A 153 -19.60 -14.84 -11.31
CA SER A 153 -19.05 -15.04 -9.97
C SER A 153 -20.13 -14.83 -8.90
N LYS A 154 -20.11 -15.70 -7.89
CA LYS A 154 -20.98 -15.55 -6.70
C LYS A 154 -20.49 -14.47 -5.74
N SER A 155 -19.35 -13.86 -6.02
CA SER A 155 -18.73 -12.80 -5.21
C SER A 155 -19.22 -11.41 -5.59
N VAL A 156 -20.01 -11.29 -6.66
CA VAL A 156 -20.60 -10.05 -7.13
C VAL A 156 -22.09 -10.26 -7.45
N GLN A 157 -22.83 -9.16 -7.43
CA GLN A 157 -24.23 -9.07 -7.83
C GLN A 157 -24.42 -7.85 -8.72
N ASP A 158 -25.60 -7.75 -9.39
CA ASP A 158 -25.96 -6.49 -10.04
C ASP A 158 -26.31 -5.44 -8.98
N GLY A 159 -25.71 -4.27 -9.12
CA GLY A 159 -26.02 -3.07 -8.33
C GLY A 159 -27.14 -2.24 -8.97
N SER A 160 -27.56 -1.20 -8.29
CA SER A 160 -28.61 -0.28 -8.76
C SER A 160 -28.27 1.15 -8.35
N LEU A 161 -28.35 2.09 -9.29
CA LEU A 161 -28.20 3.51 -9.05
C LEU A 161 -29.43 4.27 -9.53
N GLU A 162 -29.97 5.14 -8.67
CA GLU A 162 -31.05 6.06 -9.02
C GLU A 162 -30.47 7.40 -9.46
N ILE A 163 -30.54 7.71 -10.76
CA ILE A 163 -29.97 8.91 -11.35
C ILE A 163 -31.04 9.64 -12.13
N ASN A 164 -31.30 10.92 -11.79
CA ASN A 164 -32.31 11.75 -12.45
C ASN A 164 -33.72 11.12 -12.52
N GLY A 165 -34.08 10.32 -11.50
CA GLY A 165 -35.38 9.62 -11.42
C GLY A 165 -35.51 8.39 -12.31
N LYS A 166 -34.41 7.90 -12.87
CA LYS A 166 -34.32 6.65 -13.62
C LYS A 166 -33.38 5.68 -12.87
N THR A 167 -33.76 4.43 -12.80
CA THR A 167 -32.96 3.34 -12.25
C THR A 167 -32.03 2.78 -13.33
N TYR A 168 -30.74 2.74 -13.04
CA TYR A 168 -29.73 2.05 -13.86
C TYR A 168 -29.22 0.83 -13.12
N THR A 169 -29.07 -0.26 -13.84
CA THR A 169 -28.34 -1.43 -13.33
C THR A 169 -26.85 -1.19 -13.44
N VAL A 170 -26.09 -1.53 -12.41
CA VAL A 170 -24.61 -1.52 -12.48
C VAL A 170 -24.13 -2.95 -12.43
N ARG A 171 -23.25 -3.31 -13.35
CA ARG A 171 -22.78 -4.70 -13.48
C ARG A 171 -21.26 -4.78 -13.59
N GLU A 172 -20.65 -5.59 -12.74
CA GLU A 172 -19.27 -6.02 -12.95
C GLU A 172 -19.23 -7.09 -14.04
N LEU A 173 -18.78 -6.69 -15.23
CA LEU A 173 -18.70 -7.60 -16.39
C LEU A 173 -17.58 -8.62 -16.19
N ALA A 174 -16.43 -8.19 -15.69
CA ALA A 174 -15.30 -9.04 -15.35
C ALA A 174 -14.36 -8.37 -14.33
N SER A 175 -13.67 -9.19 -13.56
CA SER A 175 -12.49 -8.78 -12.79
C SER A 175 -11.42 -9.86 -12.82
N GLN A 176 -10.17 -9.46 -12.72
CA GLN A 176 -9.04 -10.38 -12.75
C GLN A 176 -7.88 -9.84 -11.93
N GLU A 177 -7.16 -10.77 -11.27
CA GLU A 177 -5.85 -10.46 -10.67
C GLU A 177 -4.83 -10.22 -11.78
N MET A 178 -4.15 -9.07 -11.73
CA MET A 178 -3.12 -8.72 -12.72
C MET A 178 -1.78 -9.34 -12.32
N LYS A 179 -1.68 -10.63 -12.60
CA LYS A 179 -0.54 -11.48 -12.27
C LYS A 179 0.10 -12.05 -13.53
N ASN A 180 1.38 -11.85 -13.68
CA ASN A 180 2.11 -12.37 -14.83
C ASN A 180 2.49 -13.86 -14.68
N SER A 181 3.08 -14.43 -15.73
CA SER A 181 3.46 -15.85 -15.76
C SER A 181 4.57 -16.22 -14.77
N SER A 182 5.33 -15.26 -14.26
CA SER A 182 6.35 -15.48 -13.23
C SER A 182 5.76 -15.40 -11.82
N GLY A 183 4.48 -15.05 -11.68
CA GLY A 183 3.79 -14.93 -10.41
C GLY A 183 3.85 -13.52 -9.78
N ALA A 184 4.46 -12.54 -10.43
CA ALA A 184 4.45 -11.15 -9.96
C ALA A 184 3.05 -10.54 -10.19
N THR A 185 2.54 -9.89 -9.17
CA THR A 185 1.23 -9.21 -9.13
C THR A 185 1.38 -7.71 -9.42
N TRP A 186 0.27 -6.98 -9.56
CA TRP A 186 0.24 -5.57 -9.95
C TRP A 186 0.86 -5.31 -11.34
N ASP A 187 0.80 -6.32 -12.21
CA ASP A 187 1.52 -6.30 -13.49
C ASP A 187 0.76 -5.50 -14.55
N ALA A 188 1.33 -4.35 -14.91
CA ALA A 188 0.77 -3.43 -15.89
C ALA A 188 0.67 -4.04 -17.30
N ALA A 189 1.62 -4.89 -17.68
CA ALA A 189 1.59 -5.54 -19.00
C ALA A 189 0.44 -6.55 -19.08
N THR A 190 0.21 -7.32 -18.01
CA THR A 190 -0.95 -8.21 -17.92
C THR A 190 -2.26 -7.41 -18.00
N ALA A 191 -2.36 -6.25 -17.32
CA ALA A 191 -3.54 -5.39 -17.39
C ALA A 191 -3.81 -4.88 -18.82
N GLY A 192 -2.77 -4.40 -19.51
CA GLY A 192 -2.89 -3.96 -20.90
C GLY A 192 -3.33 -5.08 -21.88
N ASN A 193 -2.87 -6.31 -21.66
CA ASN A 193 -3.32 -7.45 -22.45
C ASN A 193 -4.77 -7.86 -22.11
N THR A 194 -5.12 -7.80 -20.83
CA THR A 194 -6.44 -8.19 -20.33
C THR A 194 -7.53 -7.27 -20.87
N ILE A 195 -7.30 -5.95 -20.92
CA ILE A 195 -8.31 -5.03 -21.46
C ILE A 195 -8.61 -5.29 -22.92
N GLY A 196 -7.63 -5.72 -23.73
CA GLY A 196 -7.84 -6.14 -25.11
C GLY A 196 -8.81 -7.34 -25.20
N THR A 197 -8.65 -8.33 -24.31
CA THR A 197 -9.53 -9.48 -24.21
C THR A 197 -10.95 -9.07 -23.77
N TRP A 198 -11.07 -8.21 -22.77
CA TRP A 198 -12.37 -7.74 -22.30
C TRP A 198 -13.10 -6.88 -23.33
N THR A 199 -12.37 -6.01 -24.04
CA THR A 199 -12.95 -5.23 -25.14
C THR A 199 -13.48 -6.11 -26.27
N ALA A 200 -12.78 -7.21 -26.57
CA ALA A 200 -13.23 -8.17 -27.57
C ALA A 200 -14.47 -8.97 -27.10
N SER A 201 -14.58 -9.26 -25.80
CA SER A 201 -15.66 -10.07 -25.23
C SER A 201 -16.95 -9.28 -24.97
N PHE A 202 -16.82 -8.05 -24.44
CA PHE A 202 -17.97 -7.26 -23.97
C PHE A 202 -18.28 -6.06 -24.88
N GLY A 203 -17.33 -5.63 -25.68
CA GLY A 203 -17.57 -4.57 -26.67
C GLY A 203 -18.01 -3.24 -26.05
N ASP A 204 -19.20 -2.78 -26.44
CA ASP A 204 -19.77 -1.52 -26.00
C ASP A 204 -20.54 -1.63 -24.66
N GLU A 205 -20.58 -2.82 -24.07
CA GLU A 205 -21.08 -3.02 -22.71
C GLU A 205 -20.11 -2.49 -21.63
N VAL A 206 -18.84 -2.25 -21.98
CA VAL A 206 -17.87 -1.68 -21.04
C VAL A 206 -18.00 -0.15 -21.03
N ASP A 207 -18.53 0.40 -19.98
CA ASP A 207 -18.69 1.86 -19.79
C ASP A 207 -17.63 2.45 -18.86
N VAL A 208 -17.09 1.64 -17.95
CA VAL A 208 -16.11 2.07 -16.93
C VAL A 208 -15.01 1.03 -16.76
N VAL A 209 -13.78 1.48 -16.57
CA VAL A 209 -12.65 0.65 -16.13
C VAL A 209 -12.23 1.10 -14.74
N ALA A 210 -12.26 0.21 -13.76
CA ALA A 210 -11.70 0.40 -12.45
C ALA A 210 -10.40 -0.38 -12.30
N SER A 211 -9.41 0.22 -11.65
CA SER A 211 -8.11 -0.41 -11.39
C SER A 211 -7.66 -0.16 -9.96
N ASN A 212 -7.07 -1.16 -9.33
CA ASN A 212 -6.54 -1.01 -7.99
C ASN A 212 -5.34 -0.06 -7.93
N ASN A 213 -4.64 0.22 -9.03
CA ASN A 213 -3.61 1.27 -9.09
C ASN A 213 -3.50 1.91 -10.47
N ASP A 214 -2.78 3.03 -10.56
CA ASP A 214 -2.57 3.77 -11.80
C ASP A 214 -1.68 3.01 -12.79
N GLY A 215 -0.69 2.27 -12.34
CA GLY A 215 0.20 1.54 -13.24
C GLY A 215 -0.56 0.56 -14.14
N MET A 216 -1.49 -0.20 -13.56
CA MET A 216 -2.40 -1.07 -14.31
C MET A 216 -3.46 -0.27 -15.07
N GLY A 217 -4.06 0.74 -14.43
CA GLY A 217 -5.09 1.60 -15.02
C GLY A 217 -4.60 2.31 -16.27
N MET A 218 -3.42 2.91 -16.23
CA MET A 218 -2.80 3.59 -17.37
C MET A 218 -2.46 2.61 -18.51
N SER A 219 -1.99 1.41 -18.18
CA SER A 219 -1.75 0.38 -19.17
C SER A 219 -3.04 -0.01 -19.89
N MET A 220 -4.16 -0.15 -19.19
CA MET A 220 -5.48 -0.42 -19.75
C MET A 220 -5.99 0.76 -20.59
N PHE A 221 -5.88 1.99 -20.07
CA PHE A 221 -6.30 3.21 -20.76
C PHE A 221 -5.56 3.40 -22.09
N ASN A 222 -4.25 3.14 -22.11
CA ASN A 222 -3.45 3.24 -23.31
C ASN A 222 -3.69 2.09 -24.31
N ALA A 223 -3.97 0.89 -23.82
CA ALA A 223 -4.26 -0.28 -24.64
C ALA A 223 -5.70 -0.35 -25.15
N TRP A 224 -6.58 0.55 -24.73
CA TRP A 224 -7.96 0.60 -25.22
C TRP A 224 -8.02 0.82 -26.74
N SER A 225 -8.55 -0.14 -27.46
CA SER A 225 -8.44 -0.23 -28.92
C SER A 225 -9.56 0.44 -29.72
N LYS A 226 -10.63 0.91 -29.05
CA LYS A 226 -11.76 1.56 -29.70
C LYS A 226 -11.54 3.08 -29.76
N GLU A 227 -12.19 3.75 -30.74
CA GLU A 227 -12.10 5.21 -30.93
C GLU A 227 -12.50 6.02 -29.71
N ASN A 228 -13.58 5.59 -29.02
CA ASN A 228 -14.05 6.26 -27.82
C ASN A 228 -13.48 5.56 -26.59
N LYS A 229 -12.47 6.15 -25.97
CA LYS A 229 -11.96 5.67 -24.69
C LYS A 229 -13.05 5.69 -23.62
N VAL A 230 -13.06 4.69 -22.77
CA VAL A 230 -13.90 4.67 -21.57
C VAL A 230 -13.14 5.32 -20.39
N PRO A 231 -13.83 5.97 -19.46
CA PRO A 231 -13.22 6.50 -18.27
C PRO A 231 -12.59 5.36 -17.48
N THR A 232 -11.30 5.55 -17.17
CA THR A 232 -10.52 4.60 -16.39
C THR A 232 -10.12 5.25 -15.07
N PHE A 233 -10.29 4.55 -13.98
CA PHE A 233 -10.01 5.04 -12.63
C PHE A 233 -8.94 4.21 -11.97
N GLY A 234 -7.96 4.88 -11.38
CA GLY A 234 -6.84 4.25 -10.69
C GLY A 234 -6.68 4.67 -9.24
N TYR A 235 -5.47 4.53 -8.76
CA TYR A 235 -5.04 4.88 -7.41
C TYR A 235 -3.54 5.17 -7.45
N ASP A 236 -3.02 6.00 -6.57
CA ASP A 236 -1.63 6.42 -6.34
C ASP A 236 -1.30 7.83 -6.85
N ALA A 237 -2.12 8.43 -7.71
CA ALA A 237 -1.90 9.73 -8.35
C ALA A 237 -0.52 9.82 -9.04
N ASN A 238 -0.15 8.77 -9.79
CA ASN A 238 1.05 8.80 -10.60
C ASN A 238 0.98 9.94 -11.62
N SER A 239 2.10 10.60 -11.88
CA SER A 239 2.16 11.81 -12.70
C SER A 239 1.59 11.64 -14.11
N ASP A 240 1.78 10.46 -14.71
CA ASP A 240 1.22 10.11 -16.02
C ASP A 240 -0.31 9.94 -15.97
N ALA A 241 -0.84 9.33 -14.92
CA ALA A 241 -2.28 9.18 -14.70
C ALA A 241 -2.95 10.54 -14.43
N VAL A 242 -2.34 11.38 -13.59
CA VAL A 242 -2.82 12.75 -13.34
C VAL A 242 -2.86 13.57 -14.64
N ALA A 243 -1.80 13.50 -15.46
CA ALA A 243 -1.76 14.19 -16.75
C ALA A 243 -2.84 13.67 -17.72
N ALA A 244 -3.08 12.35 -17.72
CA ALA A 244 -4.06 11.70 -18.59
C ALA A 244 -5.53 12.05 -18.24
N ILE A 245 -5.80 12.65 -17.08
CA ILE A 245 -7.15 13.15 -16.74
C ILE A 245 -7.61 14.18 -17.79
N ALA A 246 -6.69 15.02 -18.30
CA ALA A 246 -7.00 15.95 -19.40
C ALA A 246 -7.36 15.23 -20.72
N GLU A 247 -7.00 13.94 -20.85
CA GLU A 247 -7.22 13.11 -22.04
C GLU A 247 -8.38 12.12 -21.88
N GLY A 248 -9.10 12.19 -20.74
CA GLY A 248 -10.26 11.33 -20.45
C GLY A 248 -9.99 10.18 -19.48
N TYR A 249 -8.84 10.13 -18.81
CA TYR A 249 -8.68 9.29 -17.61
C TYR A 249 -9.65 9.80 -16.54
N GLY A 250 -10.44 8.92 -15.95
CA GLY A 250 -11.56 9.33 -15.10
C GLY A 250 -11.14 9.97 -13.78
N GLY A 251 -10.04 9.48 -13.21
CA GLY A 251 -9.48 9.99 -11.96
C GLY A 251 -8.63 8.97 -11.23
N THR A 252 -8.00 9.41 -10.16
CA THR A 252 -7.12 8.61 -9.31
C THR A 252 -7.24 9.07 -7.85
N ILE A 253 -6.69 8.31 -6.92
CA ILE A 253 -6.59 8.68 -5.51
C ILE A 253 -5.14 9.00 -5.17
N SER A 254 -4.88 10.21 -4.68
CA SER A 254 -3.62 10.54 -4.05
C SER A 254 -3.61 10.03 -2.61
N GLN A 255 -2.60 9.27 -2.25
CA GLN A 255 -2.34 8.87 -0.86
C GLN A 255 -1.30 9.77 -0.18
N HIS A 256 -1.00 10.94 -0.75
CA HIS A 256 0.00 11.89 -0.28
C HIS A 256 1.36 11.23 0.02
N ALA A 257 1.98 10.66 -1.00
CA ALA A 257 3.30 10.03 -0.90
C ALA A 257 4.38 10.98 -0.36
N ASP A 258 4.29 12.27 -0.67
CA ASP A 258 5.15 13.33 -0.18
C ASP A 258 5.04 13.52 1.34
N VAL A 259 3.83 13.52 1.88
CA VAL A 259 3.55 13.57 3.33
C VAL A 259 4.08 12.31 4.00
N GLN A 260 3.78 11.14 3.46
CA GLN A 260 4.23 9.87 4.02
C GLN A 260 5.77 9.78 4.04
N ALA A 261 6.45 10.15 2.95
CA ALA A 261 7.90 10.11 2.85
C ALA A 261 8.57 11.03 3.88
N TYR A 262 8.06 12.27 3.99
CA TYR A 262 8.56 13.21 5.00
C TYR A 262 8.35 12.69 6.42
N LEU A 263 7.12 12.28 6.76
CA LEU A 263 6.79 11.81 8.10
C LEU A 263 7.58 10.56 8.48
N THR A 264 7.80 9.63 7.54
CA THR A 264 8.61 8.43 7.78
C THR A 264 10.01 8.77 8.29
N LEU A 265 10.71 9.66 7.58
CA LEU A 265 12.07 10.02 7.94
C LEU A 265 12.12 11.02 9.10
N ARG A 266 11.14 11.94 9.21
CA ARG A 266 11.08 12.90 10.31
C ARG A 266 10.82 12.22 11.66
N VAL A 267 9.89 11.29 11.72
CA VAL A 267 9.62 10.49 12.92
C VAL A 267 10.87 9.72 13.36
N LEU A 268 11.57 9.07 12.42
CA LEU A 268 12.85 8.43 12.74
C LEU A 268 13.89 9.42 13.28
N ARG A 269 14.02 10.60 12.64
CA ARG A 269 14.95 11.63 13.07
C ARG A 269 14.65 12.11 14.48
N ASN A 270 13.38 12.39 14.78
CA ASN A 270 12.94 12.83 16.10
C ASN A 270 13.21 11.78 17.18
N ALA A 271 12.93 10.52 16.88
CA ALA A 271 13.22 9.43 17.81
C ALA A 271 14.72 9.24 18.05
N LEU A 272 15.54 9.34 17.01
CA LEU A 272 17.00 9.28 17.11
C LEU A 272 17.61 10.44 17.93
N ASP A 273 17.03 11.62 17.82
CA ASP A 273 17.48 12.81 18.58
C ASP A 273 16.90 12.86 20.00
N GLY A 274 15.92 11.99 20.32
CA GLY A 274 15.25 11.97 21.61
C GLY A 274 14.42 13.23 21.90
N VAL A 275 13.94 13.89 20.84
CA VAL A 275 13.06 15.06 20.93
C VAL A 275 11.58 14.64 20.86
N ASP A 276 10.67 15.60 21.07
CA ASP A 276 9.24 15.36 20.89
C ASP A 276 8.97 14.84 19.48
N ILE A 277 8.17 13.78 19.38
CA ILE A 277 7.93 13.07 18.10
C ILE A 277 7.30 13.99 17.05
N ASP A 278 6.55 15.01 17.47
CA ASP A 278 5.90 15.99 16.60
C ASP A 278 6.81 17.16 16.19
N THR A 279 8.06 17.18 16.64
CA THR A 279 9.01 18.24 16.29
C THR A 279 9.21 18.35 14.78
N GLY A 280 8.92 19.50 14.19
CA GLY A 280 9.06 19.75 12.75
C GLY A 280 7.98 19.06 11.88
N ILE A 281 6.96 18.52 12.47
CA ILE A 281 5.81 17.97 11.78
C ILE A 281 4.71 19.03 11.67
N GLY A 282 4.02 19.06 10.54
CA GLY A 282 3.02 20.06 10.19
C GLY A 282 3.47 21.00 9.08
N THR A 283 2.54 21.73 8.54
CA THR A 283 2.75 22.81 7.56
C THR A 283 2.38 24.15 8.19
N LYS A 284 2.84 25.24 7.60
CA LYS A 284 2.40 26.59 8.00
C LYS A 284 1.59 27.22 6.88
N ASP A 285 0.50 27.90 7.26
CA ASP A 285 -0.17 28.83 6.37
C ASP A 285 0.66 30.12 6.17
N ASP A 286 0.17 31.01 5.31
CA ASP A 286 0.82 32.31 5.05
C ASP A 286 0.91 33.21 6.31
N ALA A 287 0.10 32.97 7.32
CA ALA A 287 0.13 33.65 8.60
C ALA A 287 1.07 33.00 9.61
N GLY A 288 1.66 31.84 9.29
CA GLY A 288 2.59 31.08 10.13
C GLY A 288 1.92 30.13 11.14
N ASN A 289 0.61 29.88 11.02
CA ASN A 289 -0.06 28.90 11.85
C ASN A 289 0.27 27.49 11.34
N VAL A 290 0.47 26.54 12.27
CA VAL A 290 0.71 25.16 11.94
C VAL A 290 -0.60 24.50 11.53
N LEU A 291 -0.65 23.98 10.30
CA LEU A 291 -1.75 23.21 9.74
C LEU A 291 -1.41 21.73 9.91
N THR A 292 -2.10 21.04 10.78
CA THR A 292 -1.82 19.63 11.10
C THR A 292 -2.84 18.67 10.50
N ASP A 293 -4.09 19.11 10.37
CA ASP A 293 -5.23 18.23 10.09
C ASP A 293 -5.60 18.16 8.60
N ASP A 294 -5.01 19.02 7.75
CA ASP A 294 -5.39 19.12 6.33
C ASP A 294 -4.72 18.07 5.44
N VAL A 295 -3.65 17.42 5.89
CA VAL A 295 -2.87 16.47 5.09
C VAL A 295 -2.54 15.15 5.80
N TYR A 296 -2.67 15.10 7.12
CA TYR A 296 -2.50 13.87 7.91
C TYR A 296 -3.27 13.91 9.22
N THR A 297 -3.49 12.74 9.82
CA THR A 297 -3.97 12.58 11.20
C THR A 297 -2.95 11.78 12.01
N TYR A 298 -2.91 12.01 13.32
CA TYR A 298 -2.08 11.24 14.25
C TYR A 298 -2.92 10.54 15.29
N ASN A 299 -2.89 9.21 15.27
CA ASN A 299 -3.47 8.39 16.34
C ASN A 299 -2.40 8.10 17.39
N LYS A 300 -2.49 8.81 18.51
CA LYS A 300 -1.51 8.72 19.58
C LYS A 300 -1.49 7.34 20.26
N ASP A 301 -2.64 6.72 20.41
CA ASP A 301 -2.74 5.42 21.08
C ASP A 301 -2.11 4.31 20.24
N GLN A 302 -2.17 4.43 18.92
CA GLN A 302 -1.55 3.54 17.95
C GLN A 302 -0.16 3.99 17.52
N ARG A 303 0.30 5.16 17.93
CA ARG A 303 1.56 5.77 17.45
C ARG A 303 1.65 5.79 15.92
N SER A 304 0.54 6.17 15.27
CA SER A 304 0.37 6.04 13.82
C SER A 304 -0.01 7.36 13.18
N TYR A 305 0.74 7.74 12.15
CA TYR A 305 0.45 8.87 11.28
C TYR A 305 -0.21 8.37 10.01
N TYR A 306 -1.36 8.92 9.68
CA TYR A 306 -2.13 8.60 8.48
C TYR A 306 -2.19 9.82 7.57
N ALA A 307 -1.49 9.79 6.44
CA ALA A 307 -1.69 10.76 5.37
C ALA A 307 -3.11 10.64 4.82
N LEU A 308 -3.77 11.77 4.56
CA LEU A 308 -5.14 11.79 4.08
C LEU A 308 -5.18 11.46 2.60
N ASN A 309 -6.07 10.55 2.22
CA ASN A 309 -6.30 10.28 0.79
C ASN A 309 -7.18 11.37 0.18
N VAL A 310 -6.91 11.72 -1.07
CA VAL A 310 -7.65 12.74 -1.83
C VAL A 310 -8.01 12.20 -3.22
N ALA A 311 -9.26 12.34 -3.60
CA ALA A 311 -9.69 12.05 -4.97
C ALA A 311 -9.17 13.13 -5.94
N VAL A 312 -8.45 12.71 -6.97
CA VAL A 312 -7.91 13.57 -8.02
C VAL A 312 -8.72 13.34 -9.29
N THR A 313 -9.45 14.37 -9.69
CA THR A 313 -10.42 14.33 -10.80
C THR A 313 -10.21 15.52 -11.75
N ALA A 314 -11.05 15.63 -12.76
CA ALA A 314 -11.03 16.78 -13.68
C ALA A 314 -11.16 18.15 -12.97
N ASP A 315 -11.74 18.16 -11.77
CA ASP A 315 -11.99 19.40 -11.04
C ASP A 315 -10.73 19.93 -10.32
N ASN A 316 -9.76 19.07 -9.97
CA ASN A 316 -8.58 19.44 -9.18
C ASN A 316 -7.23 18.88 -9.67
N TYR A 317 -7.18 18.07 -10.75
CA TYR A 317 -5.94 17.41 -11.20
C TYR A 317 -4.77 18.37 -11.45
N LYS A 318 -5.06 19.64 -11.76
CA LYS A 318 -4.03 20.64 -12.02
C LYS A 318 -3.16 20.93 -10.81
N ASP A 319 -3.69 20.75 -9.62
CA ASP A 319 -2.97 20.94 -8.36
C ASP A 319 -1.98 19.78 -8.10
N PHE A 320 -2.13 18.68 -8.82
CA PHE A 320 -1.31 17.47 -8.73
C PHE A 320 -0.38 17.26 -9.93
N LEU A 321 -0.41 18.14 -10.97
CA LEU A 321 0.45 18.01 -12.16
C LEU A 321 1.91 18.26 -11.86
N ASP A 322 2.21 19.11 -10.89
CA ASP A 322 3.58 19.45 -10.53
C ASP A 322 4.06 18.49 -9.42
N SER A 323 4.74 17.42 -9.83
CA SER A 323 5.35 16.47 -8.91
C SER A 323 6.48 17.07 -8.07
N THR A 324 6.91 18.31 -8.35
CA THR A 324 7.89 19.04 -7.53
C THR A 324 7.23 19.75 -6.36
N VAL A 325 5.92 19.97 -6.40
CA VAL A 325 5.14 20.41 -5.23
C VAL A 325 5.13 19.27 -4.23
N THR A 326 5.89 19.46 -3.18
CA THR A 326 6.04 18.48 -2.12
C THR A 326 5.58 19.10 -0.81
N TYR A 327 5.19 18.26 0.11
CA TYR A 327 4.90 18.66 1.47
C TYR A 327 6.00 19.61 1.98
N ALA A 328 5.62 20.84 2.33
CA ALA A 328 6.53 21.87 2.81
C ALA A 328 6.45 21.93 4.34
N PRO A 329 7.32 21.19 5.03
CA PRO A 329 7.31 21.17 6.48
C PRO A 329 7.75 22.51 7.04
N VAL A 330 7.57 22.68 8.33
CA VAL A 330 8.00 23.88 9.06
C VAL A 330 9.51 24.07 8.89
N SER A 331 9.92 24.95 7.98
CA SER A 331 11.26 25.03 7.42
C SER A 331 12.39 25.24 8.44
N ASN A 332 12.13 25.99 9.51
CA ASN A 332 13.11 26.28 10.55
C ASN A 332 13.43 25.08 11.47
N GLN A 333 12.72 23.99 11.34
CA GLN A 333 12.92 22.74 12.09
C GLN A 333 13.57 21.64 11.24
N LEU A 334 13.94 21.98 10.01
CA LEU A 334 14.68 21.10 9.10
C LEU A 334 16.18 21.41 9.06
N GLY A 335 16.62 22.43 9.79
CA GLY A 335 18.01 22.84 9.86
C GLY A 335 18.87 21.89 10.69
N GLU A 336 18.55 20.61 10.69
CA GLU A 336 19.14 19.56 11.52
C GLU A 336 20.55 19.15 11.07
N LYS A 337 21.19 19.93 10.20
CA LYS A 337 22.57 19.68 9.75
C LYS A 337 23.61 19.74 10.85
N ASP A 338 23.25 20.33 11.98
CA ASP A 338 24.10 20.34 13.18
C ASP A 338 24.00 19.05 14.00
N HIS A 339 22.97 18.24 13.74
CA HIS A 339 22.84 16.93 14.36
C HIS A 339 23.78 15.92 13.70
N ALA A 340 24.28 14.96 14.46
CA ALA A 340 25.12 13.91 13.91
C ALA A 340 24.35 13.14 12.82
N LYS A 341 25.05 12.86 11.71
CA LYS A 341 24.48 12.02 10.63
C LYS A 341 24.15 10.64 11.19
N LYS A 342 22.97 10.12 10.88
CA LYS A 342 22.46 8.84 11.38
C LYS A 342 22.21 7.90 10.22
N SER A 343 22.56 6.63 10.39
CA SER A 343 22.36 5.59 9.38
C SER A 343 20.99 4.93 9.53
N VAL A 344 20.28 4.78 8.41
CA VAL A 344 18.95 4.18 8.36
C VAL A 344 18.93 3.07 7.33
N TRP A 345 18.43 1.89 7.71
CA TRP A 345 18.04 0.87 6.77
C TRP A 345 16.59 1.06 6.35
N LEU A 346 16.35 1.15 5.04
CA LEU A 346 15.02 1.31 4.47
C LEU A 346 14.85 0.38 3.28
N ASN A 347 13.79 -0.42 3.25
CA ASN A 347 13.53 -1.30 2.13
C ASN A 347 12.44 -0.76 1.20
N ILE A 348 12.69 -0.87 -0.10
CA ILE A 348 11.68 -0.74 -1.15
C ILE A 348 11.24 -2.17 -1.51
N TYR A 349 10.07 -2.61 -1.04
CA TYR A 349 9.70 -4.03 -1.11
C TYR A 349 9.61 -4.57 -2.54
N ASN A 350 9.30 -3.72 -3.50
CA ASN A 350 9.22 -4.08 -4.91
C ASN A 350 9.77 -2.94 -5.78
N ALA A 351 10.98 -3.09 -6.27
CA ALA A 351 11.62 -2.10 -7.14
C ALA A 351 10.96 -1.98 -8.53
N SER A 352 10.12 -2.95 -8.91
CA SER A 352 9.35 -2.92 -10.17
C SER A 352 8.00 -2.20 -10.01
N ASP A 353 7.59 -1.88 -8.80
CA ASP A 353 6.39 -1.09 -8.54
C ASP A 353 6.66 0.38 -8.89
N ASN A 354 5.89 0.90 -9.86
CA ASN A 354 6.10 2.25 -10.37
C ASN A 354 5.86 3.34 -9.32
N PHE A 355 4.87 3.16 -8.44
CA PHE A 355 4.62 4.09 -7.34
C PHE A 355 5.81 4.14 -6.38
N LEU A 356 6.33 2.99 -5.97
CA LEU A 356 7.46 2.93 -5.04
C LEU A 356 8.75 3.47 -5.65
N SER A 357 9.07 3.07 -6.88
CA SER A 357 10.37 3.41 -7.50
C SER A 357 10.41 4.80 -8.15
N SER A 358 9.29 5.27 -8.71
CA SER A 358 9.25 6.53 -9.46
C SER A 358 8.63 7.69 -8.70
N THR A 359 7.92 7.42 -7.60
CA THR A 359 7.26 8.45 -6.78
C THR A 359 7.78 8.46 -5.34
N TYR A 360 7.65 7.34 -4.64
CA TYR A 360 7.92 7.31 -3.20
C TYR A 360 9.42 7.42 -2.88
N GLN A 361 10.26 6.62 -3.54
CA GLN A 361 11.71 6.64 -3.29
C GLN A 361 12.36 8.00 -3.61
N PRO A 362 12.09 8.69 -4.73
CA PRO A 362 12.63 10.03 -4.97
C PRO A 362 12.23 11.07 -3.91
N LEU A 363 11.04 10.92 -3.32
CA LEU A 363 10.61 11.78 -2.21
C LEU A 363 11.38 11.48 -0.92
N LEU A 364 11.61 10.22 -0.61
CA LEU A 364 12.44 9.81 0.52
C LEU A 364 13.87 10.36 0.36
N GLU A 365 14.50 10.17 -0.80
CA GLU A 365 15.85 10.67 -1.13
C GLU A 365 15.97 12.20 -0.99
N LYS A 366 14.88 12.94 -1.26
CA LYS A 366 14.84 14.38 -1.04
C LYS A 366 14.86 14.75 0.45
N TYR A 367 14.15 13.99 1.29
CA TYR A 367 14.02 14.29 2.70
C TYR A 367 15.17 13.73 3.56
N ASP A 368 15.86 12.66 3.11
CA ASP A 368 16.98 12.10 3.88
C ASP A 368 18.13 13.09 3.99
N ASP A 369 18.49 13.76 2.89
CA ASP A 369 19.48 14.83 2.86
C ASP A 369 19.08 16.01 3.76
N LEU A 370 17.80 16.38 3.72
CA LEU A 370 17.25 17.49 4.49
C LEU A 370 17.34 17.23 6.00
N LEU A 371 17.14 15.98 6.41
CA LEU A 371 17.12 15.53 7.79
C LEU A 371 18.48 14.98 8.27
N ASN A 372 19.52 15.13 7.46
CA ASN A 372 20.88 14.63 7.74
C ASN A 372 20.89 13.13 8.10
N LEU A 373 20.17 12.33 7.31
CA LEU A 373 20.15 10.88 7.40
C LEU A 373 21.03 10.26 6.30
N ASP A 374 21.62 9.11 6.58
CA ASP A 374 22.34 8.26 5.63
C ASP A 374 21.51 7.02 5.39
N VAL A 375 20.59 7.11 4.42
CA VAL A 375 19.61 6.07 4.16
C VAL A 375 20.16 5.07 3.16
N GLU A 376 20.28 3.81 3.55
CA GLU A 376 20.57 2.71 2.62
C GLU A 376 19.26 2.16 2.08
N TYR A 377 18.95 2.45 0.82
CA TYR A 377 17.75 1.99 0.13
C TYR A 377 17.94 0.57 -0.39
N ILE A 378 17.18 -0.36 0.17
CA ILE A 378 17.28 -1.79 -0.16
C ILE A 378 16.14 -2.17 -1.09
N GLY A 379 16.43 -2.34 -2.36
CA GLY A 379 15.45 -2.83 -3.34
C GLY A 379 15.14 -4.32 -3.16
N GLY A 380 13.87 -4.68 -3.27
CA GLY A 380 13.42 -6.07 -3.28
C GLY A 380 13.44 -6.68 -4.68
N ASP A 381 13.99 -7.87 -4.83
CA ASP A 381 13.84 -8.70 -6.03
C ASP A 381 12.71 -9.70 -5.78
N GLY A 382 11.54 -9.40 -6.30
CA GLY A 382 10.35 -10.21 -6.08
C GLY A 382 9.67 -9.92 -4.72
N GLN A 383 8.42 -10.34 -4.65
CA GLN A 383 7.52 -9.99 -3.53
C GLN A 383 7.54 -11.08 -2.45
N THR A 384 8.70 -11.34 -1.87
CA THR A 384 8.83 -12.32 -0.78
C THR A 384 9.55 -11.70 0.42
N GLU A 385 9.00 -11.91 1.62
CA GLU A 385 9.59 -11.43 2.86
C GLU A 385 11.03 -11.92 3.05
N SER A 386 11.32 -13.17 2.69
CA SER A 386 12.66 -13.73 2.82
C SER A 386 13.71 -13.00 1.97
N ASN A 387 13.34 -12.48 0.80
CA ASN A 387 14.25 -11.71 -0.04
C ASN A 387 14.61 -10.37 0.60
N ILE A 388 13.67 -9.75 1.31
CA ILE A 388 13.89 -8.49 2.02
C ILE A 388 14.66 -8.73 3.31
N THR A 389 14.21 -9.68 4.15
CA THR A 389 14.81 -9.95 5.46
C THR A 389 16.25 -10.43 5.35
N ASN A 390 16.58 -11.24 4.32
CA ASN A 390 17.96 -11.64 4.06
C ASN A 390 18.90 -10.47 3.74
N ARG A 391 18.38 -9.37 3.22
CA ARG A 391 19.17 -8.15 2.92
C ARG A 391 19.38 -7.26 4.12
N LEU A 392 18.64 -7.47 5.21
CA LEU A 392 18.90 -6.79 6.48
C LEU A 392 20.28 -7.16 7.05
N GLY A 393 20.73 -8.39 6.81
CA GLY A 393 22.11 -8.87 6.95
C GLY A 393 22.76 -8.60 8.30
N ASN A 394 23.36 -7.41 8.46
CA ASN A 394 23.96 -6.95 9.70
C ASN A 394 23.22 -5.70 10.21
N PRO A 395 22.20 -5.86 11.06
CA PRO A 395 21.42 -4.74 11.58
C PRO A 395 22.20 -3.84 12.53
N ASP A 396 23.32 -4.30 13.07
CA ASP A 396 24.13 -3.55 14.05
C ASP A 396 24.72 -2.26 13.46
N LYS A 397 24.90 -2.20 12.14
CA LYS A 397 25.47 -1.03 11.47
C LYS A 397 24.51 0.15 11.32
N TYR A 398 23.21 -0.04 11.55
CA TYR A 398 22.21 1.01 11.41
C TYR A 398 21.78 1.58 12.75
N ASP A 399 21.44 2.86 12.76
CA ASP A 399 20.90 3.56 13.95
C ASP A 399 19.37 3.40 14.04
N ALA A 400 18.68 3.23 12.90
CA ALA A 400 17.22 3.09 12.82
C ALA A 400 16.78 2.29 11.60
N PHE A 401 15.50 1.92 11.57
CA PHE A 401 14.88 1.10 10.52
C PHE A 401 13.57 1.71 10.02
N ALA A 402 13.38 1.72 8.69
CA ALA A 402 12.11 1.98 8.05
C ALA A 402 11.72 0.77 7.20
N ILE A 403 10.59 0.15 7.51
CA ILE A 403 10.20 -1.14 6.93
C ILE A 403 8.87 -1.03 6.23
N ASN A 404 8.87 -1.32 4.92
CA ASN A 404 7.68 -1.57 4.13
C ASN A 404 7.56 -3.09 3.91
N MET A 405 6.56 -3.70 4.50
CA MET A 405 6.38 -5.16 4.45
C MET A 405 5.82 -5.62 3.12
N VAL A 406 6.18 -6.81 2.69
CA VAL A 406 5.53 -7.48 1.54
C VAL A 406 4.11 -7.90 1.93
N LYS A 407 3.96 -8.50 3.10
CA LYS A 407 2.66 -8.88 3.69
C LYS A 407 2.48 -8.22 5.04
N THR A 408 1.34 -7.60 5.23
CA THR A 408 1.04 -6.79 6.41
C THR A 408 0.92 -7.57 7.72
N ASP A 409 0.77 -8.89 7.65
CA ASP A 409 0.72 -9.80 8.81
C ASP A 409 2.09 -10.42 9.17
N ASN A 410 3.17 -9.94 8.56
CA ASN A 410 4.50 -10.58 8.67
C ASN A 410 5.52 -9.77 9.49
N ALA A 411 5.06 -8.84 10.32
CA ALA A 411 5.90 -7.99 11.16
C ALA A 411 6.88 -8.80 12.03
N ALA A 412 6.46 -9.97 12.52
CA ALA A 412 7.28 -10.85 13.34
C ALA A 412 8.56 -11.33 12.63
N SER A 413 8.56 -11.44 11.30
CA SER A 413 9.75 -11.84 10.53
C SER A 413 10.87 -10.81 10.64
N TYR A 414 10.53 -9.53 10.61
CA TYR A 414 11.49 -8.44 10.75
C TYR A 414 11.91 -8.22 12.20
N THR A 415 10.95 -8.14 13.11
CA THR A 415 11.24 -7.91 14.53
C THR A 415 12.03 -9.06 15.14
N GLY A 416 11.88 -10.27 14.62
CA GLY A 416 12.68 -11.43 15.00
C GLY A 416 14.16 -11.30 14.65
N ILE A 417 14.51 -10.61 13.55
CA ILE A 417 15.91 -10.35 13.15
C ILE A 417 16.50 -9.20 13.97
N LEU A 418 15.67 -8.22 14.34
CA LEU A 418 16.11 -7.06 15.11
C LEU A 418 16.34 -7.37 16.61
N LYS A 419 15.80 -8.48 17.12
CA LYS A 419 16.03 -8.96 18.49
C LYS A 419 17.35 -9.68 18.62
#